data_c1176ad5f643564276d4d89ef6e292b2
#
_entry.id   c1176ad5f643564276d4d89ef6e292b2
#
_cell.length_a   1.000
_cell.length_b   1.000
_cell.length_c   1.000
_cell.angle_alpha   90.00
_cell.angle_beta   90.00
_cell.angle_gamma   90.00
#
_symmetry.space_group_name_H-M   'P 1'
#
loop_
_entity.id
_entity.type
_entity.pdbx_description
1 polymer ?
#
loop_
_entity_poly.entity_id
_entity_poly.type
_entity_poly.pdbx_seq_one_letter_code
_entity_poly.pdbx_strand_id
1 'polypeptide(L)'
;MIQTETRLRVADNSGAKELLCIRILGGTSRQYANIGDIIVCAVKDATPGGVVKKSDVVRAVVVRTKHGARRADGSSVKFDQNAAVIIKDDMQPVGTRIFGPVARELREKGFMKIVSLAPEVL
;
A
#
# COMPACT_ATOMS: atom_id res chain seq x y z
N MET A 1 2.78 -10.77 -6.72
CA MET A 1 3.32 -10.29 -5.44
C MET A 1 4.25 -9.10 -5.66
N ILE A 2 4.43 -8.29 -4.67
CA ILE A 2 5.25 -7.08 -4.77
C ILE A 2 6.70 -7.44 -4.44
N GLN A 3 7.62 -7.02 -5.29
CA GLN A 3 9.06 -7.19 -5.05
C GLN A 3 9.78 -5.88 -5.35
N THR A 4 11.09 -5.85 -5.13
CA THR A 4 11.88 -4.66 -5.47
C THR A 4 11.72 -4.35 -6.96
N GLU A 5 11.66 -3.05 -7.26
CA GLU A 5 11.42 -2.51 -8.59
C GLU A 5 9.99 -2.68 -9.12
N THR A 6 9.07 -3.23 -8.34
CA THR A 6 7.65 -3.23 -8.71
C THR A 6 7.09 -1.82 -8.60
N ARG A 7 6.34 -1.41 -9.61
CA ARG A 7 5.64 -0.13 -9.58
C ARG A 7 4.22 -0.33 -9.07
N LEU A 8 3.79 0.56 -8.19
CA LEU A 8 2.47 0.50 -7.57
C LEU A 8 1.76 1.84 -7.74
N ARG A 9 0.44 1.78 -7.80
CA ARG A 9 -0.37 2.97 -7.72
C ARG A 9 -0.55 3.38 -6.27
N VAL A 10 -0.83 4.67 -6.05
CA VAL A 10 -1.08 5.20 -4.72
C VAL A 10 -2.59 5.34 -4.55
N ALA A 11 -3.11 4.76 -3.48
CA ALA A 11 -4.55 4.70 -3.22
C ALA A 11 -5.02 5.76 -2.23
N ASP A 12 -4.28 6.86 -2.10
CA ASP A 12 -4.64 7.93 -1.17
C ASP A 12 -4.51 9.31 -1.82
N ASN A 13 -4.87 10.34 -1.07
CA ASN A 13 -4.83 11.73 -1.52
C ASN A 13 -3.59 12.50 -1.03
N SER A 14 -2.51 11.80 -0.75
CA SER A 14 -1.26 12.42 -0.31
C SER A 14 -0.57 13.25 -1.39
N GLY A 15 -0.96 13.06 -2.64
CA GLY A 15 -0.36 13.73 -3.79
C GLY A 15 0.51 12.81 -4.64
N ALA A 16 1.01 11.74 -4.11
CA ALA A 16 1.76 10.75 -4.88
C ALA A 16 0.83 9.95 -5.77
N LYS A 17 1.28 9.61 -6.97
CA LYS A 17 0.50 8.84 -7.94
C LYS A 17 1.10 7.48 -8.22
N GLU A 18 2.43 7.38 -8.24
CA GLU A 18 3.13 6.14 -8.55
C GLU A 18 4.33 5.97 -7.65
N LEU A 19 4.52 4.75 -7.16
CA LEU A 19 5.64 4.38 -6.30
C LEU A 19 6.45 3.28 -6.96
N LEU A 20 7.76 3.29 -6.70
CA LEU A 20 8.66 2.19 -7.06
C LEU A 20 9.14 1.53 -5.77
N CYS A 21 8.88 0.25 -5.61
CA CYS A 21 9.31 -0.48 -4.42
C CYS A 21 10.83 -0.64 -4.42
N ILE A 22 11.47 -0.13 -3.38
CA ILE A 22 12.93 -0.23 -3.23
C ILE A 22 13.28 -1.39 -2.30
N ARG A 23 12.52 -1.57 -1.23
CA ARG A 23 12.84 -2.53 -0.18
C ARG A 23 11.57 -3.00 0.51
N ILE A 24 11.59 -4.25 0.93
CA ILE A 24 10.49 -4.85 1.70
C ILE A 24 10.96 -4.99 3.15
N LEU A 25 10.18 -4.44 4.09
CA LEU A 25 10.49 -4.54 5.50
C LEU A 25 9.97 -5.88 6.06
N GLY A 26 10.58 -6.35 7.13
CA GLY A 26 10.13 -7.55 7.82
C GLY A 26 11.15 -8.69 7.86
N GLY A 27 12.42 -8.41 7.57
CA GLY A 27 13.49 -9.40 7.69
C GLY A 27 14.43 -9.40 6.51
N THR A 28 15.63 -9.92 6.71
CA THR A 28 16.69 -9.89 5.71
C THR A 28 16.43 -10.82 4.53
N SER A 29 15.58 -11.82 4.70
CA SER A 29 15.27 -12.80 3.66
C SER A 29 13.96 -12.53 2.92
N ARG A 30 13.27 -11.43 3.22
CA ARG A 30 12.00 -11.09 2.57
C ARG A 30 12.26 -10.67 1.13
N GLN A 31 11.67 -11.40 0.18
CA GLN A 31 11.77 -11.11 -1.25
C GLN A 31 10.47 -10.54 -1.81
N TYR A 32 9.34 -10.82 -1.18
CA TYR A 32 8.02 -10.44 -1.69
C TYR A 32 7.17 -9.82 -0.59
N ALA A 33 6.36 -8.86 -0.97
CA ALA A 33 5.37 -8.25 -0.08
C ALA A 33 3.96 -8.63 -0.52
N ASN A 34 3.11 -8.87 0.45
CA ASN A 34 1.69 -9.13 0.27
C ASN A 34 0.88 -8.00 0.89
N ILE A 35 -0.44 -8.12 0.82
CA ILE A 35 -1.36 -7.17 1.44
C ILE A 35 -1.05 -7.06 2.93
N GLY A 36 -0.92 -5.83 3.41
CA GLY A 36 -0.60 -5.55 4.81
C GLY A 36 0.87 -5.47 5.14
N ASP A 37 1.74 -5.78 4.19
CA ASP A 37 3.18 -5.65 4.39
C ASP A 37 3.63 -4.21 4.12
N ILE A 38 4.66 -3.78 4.84
CA ILE A 38 5.23 -2.44 4.70
C ILE A 38 6.41 -2.50 3.76
N ILE A 39 6.45 -1.55 2.82
CA ILE A 39 7.54 -1.43 1.86
C ILE A 39 8.09 -0.02 1.90
N VAL A 40 9.35 0.12 1.50
CA VAL A 40 10.00 1.43 1.30
C VAL A 40 9.98 1.69 -0.20
N CYS A 41 9.51 2.88 -0.58
CA CYS A 41 9.30 3.23 -1.98
C CYS A 41 9.90 4.57 -2.31
N ALA A 42 10.28 4.74 -3.58
CA ALA A 42 10.57 6.05 -4.16
C ALA A 42 9.34 6.55 -4.90
N VAL A 43 9.00 7.81 -4.73
CA VAL A 43 7.87 8.44 -5.43
C VAL A 43 8.32 8.77 -6.84
N LYS A 44 7.71 8.14 -7.84
CA LYS A 44 8.06 8.34 -9.26
C LYS A 44 7.17 9.35 -9.96
N ASP A 45 5.96 9.58 -9.46
CA ASP A 45 5.04 10.57 -10.00
C ASP A 45 4.21 11.14 -8.86
N ALA A 46 4.06 12.45 -8.82
CA ALA A 46 3.32 13.14 -7.77
C ALA A 46 2.70 14.42 -8.31
N THR A 47 1.56 14.81 -7.72
CA THR A 47 0.92 16.09 -8.03
C THR A 47 1.73 17.23 -7.42
N PRO A 48 2.04 18.28 -8.16
CA PRO A 48 2.73 19.46 -7.60
C PRO A 48 1.94 20.05 -6.44
N GLY A 49 2.64 20.41 -5.37
CA GLY A 49 2.02 21.02 -4.20
C GLY A 49 1.40 20.05 -3.21
N GLY A 50 1.49 18.75 -3.45
CA GLY A 50 1.02 17.75 -2.49
C GLY A 50 1.95 17.59 -1.30
N VAL A 51 1.50 16.82 -0.31
CA VAL A 51 2.27 16.52 0.90
C VAL A 51 3.54 15.75 0.55
N VAL A 52 3.42 14.84 -0.42
CA VAL A 52 4.52 14.00 -0.88
C VAL A 52 4.96 14.48 -2.27
N LYS A 53 6.25 14.61 -2.46
CA LYS A 53 6.85 15.12 -3.70
C LYS A 53 7.55 14.01 -4.47
N LYS A 54 7.72 14.24 -5.77
CA LYS A 54 8.48 13.36 -6.64
C LYS A 54 9.89 13.20 -6.09
N SER A 55 10.41 11.99 -6.17
CA SER A 55 11.74 11.59 -5.69
C SER A 55 11.85 11.42 -4.16
N ASP A 56 10.79 11.67 -3.41
CA ASP A 56 10.80 11.36 -1.98
C ASP A 56 10.88 9.85 -1.76
N VAL A 57 11.52 9.47 -0.66
CA VAL A 57 11.55 8.07 -0.20
C VAL A 57 10.56 7.96 0.95
N VAL A 58 9.58 7.09 0.82
CA VAL A 58 8.47 6.98 1.78
C VAL A 58 8.23 5.52 2.15
N ARG A 59 7.57 5.32 3.29
CA ARG A 59 7.04 4.00 3.66
C ARG A 59 5.59 3.91 3.20
N ALA A 60 5.21 2.73 2.75
CA ALA A 60 3.85 2.47 2.31
C ALA A 60 3.42 1.08 2.74
N VAL A 61 2.12 0.90 2.91
CA VAL A 61 1.53 -0.42 3.18
C VAL A 61 0.77 -0.85 1.94
N VAL A 62 0.95 -2.10 1.54
CA VAL A 62 0.27 -2.67 0.37
C VAL A 62 -1.18 -2.93 0.75
N VAL A 63 -2.13 -2.30 0.03
CA VAL A 63 -3.55 -2.41 0.35
C VAL A 63 -4.31 -3.34 -0.60
N ARG A 64 -3.81 -3.53 -1.83
CA ARG A 64 -4.37 -4.49 -2.78
C ARG A 64 -3.32 -4.92 -3.78
N THR A 65 -3.44 -6.15 -4.27
CA THR A 65 -2.53 -6.70 -5.27
C THR A 65 -3.30 -7.50 -6.30
N LYS A 66 -2.70 -7.64 -7.48
CA LYS A 66 -3.24 -8.53 -8.52
C LYS A 66 -3.19 -9.99 -8.09
N HIS A 67 -2.18 -10.37 -7.32
CA HIS A 67 -2.05 -11.70 -6.77
C HIS A 67 -3.17 -11.99 -5.76
N GLY A 68 -3.55 -10.97 -4.96
CA GLY A 68 -4.63 -11.07 -4.00
C GLY A 68 -4.25 -11.81 -2.73
N ALA A 69 -5.28 -12.23 -2.00
CA ALA A 69 -5.13 -12.94 -0.75
C ALA A 69 -6.01 -14.18 -0.73
N ARG A 70 -5.47 -15.29 -0.24
CA ARG A 70 -6.22 -16.51 -0.01
C ARG A 70 -6.64 -16.55 1.46
N ARG A 71 -7.89 -16.86 1.71
CA ARG A 71 -8.47 -16.85 3.06
C ARG A 71 -8.66 -18.25 3.62
N ALA A 72 -8.76 -18.33 4.94
CA ALA A 72 -8.87 -19.60 5.66
C ALA A 72 -10.13 -20.39 5.30
N ASP A 73 -11.20 -19.72 4.87
CA ASP A 73 -12.46 -20.36 4.48
C ASP A 73 -12.44 -20.90 3.05
N GLY A 74 -11.31 -20.82 2.36
CA GLY A 74 -11.16 -21.29 0.98
C GLY A 74 -11.48 -20.25 -0.08
N SER A 75 -12.00 -19.09 0.31
CA SER A 75 -12.24 -17.99 -0.63
C SER A 75 -10.94 -17.23 -0.92
N SER A 76 -10.95 -16.43 -1.97
CA SER A 76 -9.82 -15.57 -2.30
C SER A 76 -10.32 -14.24 -2.85
N VAL A 77 -9.51 -13.20 -2.70
CA VAL A 77 -9.78 -11.89 -3.26
C VAL A 77 -8.61 -11.50 -4.15
N LYS A 78 -8.91 -10.97 -5.34
CA LYS A 78 -7.90 -10.45 -6.27
C LYS A 78 -8.36 -9.08 -6.75
N PHE A 79 -7.39 -8.23 -7.04
CA PHE A 79 -7.66 -6.87 -7.49
C PHE A 79 -7.08 -6.63 -8.87
N ASP A 80 -7.53 -5.57 -9.54
CA ASP A 80 -7.11 -5.23 -10.89
C ASP A 80 -5.71 -4.64 -10.94
N GLN A 81 -5.21 -4.15 -9.82
CA GLN A 81 -3.93 -3.43 -9.77
C GLN A 81 -3.25 -3.61 -8.42
N ASN A 82 -1.95 -3.35 -8.42
CA ASN A 82 -1.18 -3.27 -7.19
C ASN A 82 -1.24 -1.83 -6.69
N ALA A 83 -1.61 -1.63 -5.44
CA ALA A 83 -1.71 -0.30 -4.86
C ALA A 83 -1.26 -0.28 -3.41
N ALA A 84 -0.77 0.87 -2.98
CA ALA A 84 -0.28 1.07 -1.64
C ALA A 84 -0.76 2.43 -1.10
N VAL A 85 -0.76 2.56 0.21
CA VAL A 85 -1.09 3.80 0.92
C VAL A 85 0.17 4.24 1.67
N ILE A 86 0.52 5.51 1.50
CA ILE A 86 1.70 6.08 2.17
C ILE A 86 1.40 6.25 3.66
N ILE A 87 2.33 5.80 4.50
CA ILE A 87 2.21 5.86 5.95
C ILE A 87 3.35 6.63 6.58
N LYS A 88 3.10 7.13 7.77
CA LYS A 88 4.10 7.79 8.61
C LYS A 88 4.86 6.76 9.43
N ASP A 89 5.88 7.21 10.18
CA ASP A 89 6.66 6.34 11.06
C ASP A 89 5.80 5.69 12.15
N ASP A 90 4.69 6.30 12.52
CA ASP A 90 3.76 5.78 13.53
C ASP A 90 2.70 4.84 12.92
N MET A 91 2.87 4.43 11.67
CA MET A 91 1.98 3.52 10.95
C MET A 91 0.61 4.12 10.58
N GLN A 92 0.46 5.44 10.72
CA GLN A 92 -0.78 6.12 10.36
C GLN A 92 -0.71 6.63 8.91
N PRO A 93 -1.83 6.65 8.17
CA PRO A 93 -1.81 7.15 6.81
C PRO A 93 -1.49 8.65 6.77
N VAL A 94 -0.73 9.04 5.76
CA VAL A 94 -0.41 10.46 5.51
C VAL A 94 -1.64 11.19 4.97
N GLY A 95 -2.37 10.54 4.07
CA GLY A 95 -3.57 11.13 3.48
C GLY A 95 -4.79 11.01 4.37
N THR A 96 -5.84 11.75 4.00
CA THR A 96 -7.11 11.75 4.72
C THR A 96 -8.19 10.94 4.02
N ARG A 97 -7.95 10.50 2.79
CA ARG A 97 -8.90 9.72 1.98
C ARG A 97 -8.19 8.53 1.34
N ILE A 98 -8.94 7.45 1.19
CA ILE A 98 -8.48 6.24 0.50
C ILE A 98 -9.36 6.05 -0.74
N PHE A 99 -8.74 5.74 -1.87
CA PHE A 99 -9.42 5.53 -3.13
C PHE A 99 -9.48 4.05 -3.49
N GLY A 100 -10.67 3.59 -3.84
CA GLY A 100 -10.88 2.22 -4.26
C GLY A 100 -10.93 1.23 -3.10
N PRO A 101 -11.11 -0.06 -3.41
CA PRO A 101 -11.23 -1.08 -2.38
C PRO A 101 -9.90 -1.40 -1.73
N VAL A 102 -9.96 -1.84 -0.48
CA VAL A 102 -8.82 -2.40 0.24
C VAL A 102 -9.20 -3.79 0.76
N ALA A 103 -8.21 -4.63 1.01
CA ALA A 103 -8.45 -5.94 1.55
C ALA A 103 -8.64 -5.88 3.06
N ARG A 104 -9.55 -6.71 3.59
CA ARG A 104 -9.84 -6.74 5.03
C ARG A 104 -8.68 -7.26 5.88
N GLU A 105 -7.69 -7.90 5.26
CA GLU A 105 -6.50 -8.36 5.95
C GLU A 105 -5.72 -7.23 6.63
N LEU A 106 -5.91 -5.99 6.17
CA LEU A 106 -5.28 -4.82 6.80
C LEU A 106 -5.74 -4.64 8.25
N ARG A 107 -6.96 -5.03 8.58
CA ARG A 107 -7.48 -4.94 9.96
C ARG A 107 -6.67 -5.82 10.90
N GLU A 108 -6.34 -7.04 10.47
CA GLU A 108 -5.55 -7.97 11.25
C GLU A 108 -4.10 -7.51 11.42
N LYS A 109 -3.60 -6.74 10.46
CA LYS A 109 -2.23 -6.21 10.50
C LYS A 109 -2.12 -4.90 11.28
N GLY A 110 -3.23 -4.38 11.83
CA GLY A 110 -3.19 -3.19 12.65
C GLY A 110 -3.46 -1.87 11.94
N PHE A 111 -3.87 -1.91 10.68
CA PHE A 111 -4.13 -0.70 9.89
C PHE A 111 -5.61 -0.31 9.92
N MET A 112 -6.15 -0.18 11.11
CA MET A 112 -7.58 0.12 11.31
C MET A 112 -8.00 1.47 10.73
N LYS A 113 -7.12 2.47 10.78
CA LYS A 113 -7.42 3.79 10.24
C LYS A 113 -7.62 3.73 8.72
N ILE A 114 -6.77 2.97 8.04
CA ILE A 114 -6.90 2.80 6.59
C ILE A 114 -8.21 2.09 6.25
N VAL A 115 -8.55 1.05 6.99
CA VAL A 115 -9.80 0.32 6.79
C VAL A 115 -11.01 1.23 7.00
N SER A 116 -10.96 2.09 8.01
CA SER A 116 -12.08 3.01 8.31
C SER A 116 -12.24 4.10 7.25
N LEU A 117 -11.15 4.50 6.60
CA LEU A 117 -11.19 5.53 5.56
C LEU A 117 -11.53 4.97 4.19
N ALA A 118 -11.40 3.66 3.99
CA ALA A 118 -11.62 3.06 2.68
C ALA A 118 -13.11 3.06 2.32
N PRO A 119 -13.45 3.37 1.05
CA PRO A 119 -14.84 3.34 0.60
C PRO A 119 -15.42 1.93 0.52
N GLU A 120 -14.56 0.94 0.36
CA GLU A 120 -14.99 -0.45 0.25
C GLU A 120 -13.91 -1.37 0.81
N VAL A 121 -14.31 -2.37 1.59
CA VAL A 121 -13.40 -3.35 2.19
C VAL A 121 -13.80 -4.73 1.70
N LEU A 122 -12.91 -5.36 0.98
CA LEU A 122 -13.13 -6.70 0.41
C LEU A 122 -12.20 -7.70 1.10
#